data_b3bac02ad4958b6f01b1e43c49531412
#
_entry.id   b3bac02ad4958b6f01b1e43c49531412
#
_cell.length_a   1.000
_cell.length_b   1.000
_cell.length_c   1.000
_cell.angle_alpha   90.00
_cell.angle_beta   90.00
_cell.angle_gamma   90.00
#
_symmetry.space_group_name_H-M   'P 1'
#
loop_
_entity.id
_entity.type
_entity.pdbx_description
1 polymer ?
#
loop_
_entity_poly.entity_id
_entity_poly.type
_entity_poly.pdbx_seq_one_letter_code
_entity_poly.pdbx_strand_id
1 'polypeptide(L)'
;MKFKTNYRKAAYITAGLLLANIAYASGETSINTYRETGAGPFSASAGQTAWTKEYPAPTGAGTRSCSSCHGTNLSEPGKHIKTRKHIEPMSGSVNPTRLNDPEKVEKWFRRNCRWTLGRECTPQEKGDFIRYINQS
;
A
#
# COMPACT_ATOMS: atom_id res chain seq x y z
N MET A 1 -58.25 45.50 3.07
CA MET A 1 -57.33 44.69 2.19
C MET A 1 -56.17 44.15 3.04
N LYS A 2 -56.12 42.82 3.24
CA LYS A 2 -55.03 42.18 4.01
C LYS A 2 -54.08 41.51 3.03
N PHE A 3 -52.86 41.99 2.93
CA PHE A 3 -51.81 41.35 2.13
C PHE A 3 -51.20 40.19 2.93
N LYS A 4 -51.36 38.97 2.40
CA LYS A 4 -50.69 37.78 2.93
C LYS A 4 -49.29 37.68 2.30
N THR A 5 -48.26 37.89 3.12
CA THR A 5 -46.85 37.71 2.72
C THR A 5 -46.50 36.23 2.85
N ASN A 6 -46.30 35.57 1.71
CA ASN A 6 -45.83 34.18 1.64
C ASN A 6 -44.29 34.16 1.81
N TYR A 7 -43.80 33.73 2.96
CA TYR A 7 -42.40 33.39 3.15
C TYR A 7 -42.08 32.04 2.51
N ARG A 8 -41.39 32.08 1.38
CA ARG A 8 -40.77 30.87 0.80
C ARG A 8 -39.58 30.46 1.69
N LYS A 9 -39.71 29.31 2.36
CA LYS A 9 -38.61 28.68 3.08
C LYS A 9 -37.57 28.23 2.08
N ALA A 10 -36.45 28.94 2.00
CA ALA A 10 -35.27 28.48 1.28
C ALA A 10 -34.62 27.34 2.08
N ALA A 11 -34.66 26.14 1.54
CA ALA A 11 -33.93 25.01 2.08
C ALA A 11 -32.45 25.17 1.70
N TYR A 12 -31.59 25.45 2.66
CA TYR A 12 -30.16 25.40 2.49
C TYR A 12 -29.73 23.93 2.49
N ILE A 13 -29.46 23.40 1.31
CA ILE A 13 -28.79 22.11 1.16
C ILE A 13 -27.31 22.38 1.48
N THR A 14 -26.87 22.07 2.70
CA THR A 14 -25.46 21.99 3.05
C THR A 14 -24.86 20.79 2.34
N ALA A 15 -24.16 21.05 1.26
CA ALA A 15 -23.30 20.05 0.63
C ALA A 15 -22.16 19.72 1.59
N GLY A 16 -22.32 18.63 2.34
CA GLY A 16 -21.23 18.04 3.11
C GLY A 16 -20.17 17.52 2.15
N LEU A 17 -19.06 18.25 2.02
CA LEU A 17 -17.88 17.77 1.30
C LEU A 17 -17.30 16.59 2.08
N LEU A 18 -17.41 15.41 1.50
CA LEU A 18 -16.75 14.20 1.96
C LEU A 18 -15.24 14.34 1.77
N LEU A 19 -14.54 14.76 2.83
CA LEU A 19 -13.08 14.72 2.94
C LEU A 19 -12.61 13.31 3.34
N ALA A 20 -13.01 12.30 2.60
CA ALA A 20 -12.58 10.94 2.85
C ALA A 20 -11.92 10.38 1.61
N ASN A 21 -10.65 10.71 1.31
CA ASN A 21 -9.87 9.96 0.31
C ASN A 21 -8.40 10.39 0.15
N ILE A 22 -7.75 10.94 1.18
CA ILE A 22 -6.31 11.26 1.06
C ILE A 22 -5.41 10.05 1.35
N ALA A 23 -5.93 9.02 2.03
CA ALA A 23 -5.13 7.84 2.40
C ALA A 23 -4.84 6.86 1.25
N TYR A 24 -5.56 6.95 0.12
CA TYR A 24 -5.40 6.02 -1.00
C TYR A 24 -4.42 6.46 -2.09
N ALA A 25 -3.86 7.65 -1.99
CA ALA A 25 -2.98 8.19 -3.03
C ALA A 25 -1.54 7.66 -2.99
N SER A 26 -1.14 7.01 -1.89
CA SER A 26 0.20 6.48 -1.74
C SER A 26 0.42 5.30 -2.70
N GLY A 27 1.42 5.42 -3.57
CA GLY A 27 1.75 4.37 -4.54
C GLY A 27 0.87 4.30 -5.81
N GLU A 28 -0.15 5.17 -5.98
CA GLU A 28 -1.00 5.13 -7.18
C GLU A 28 -0.22 5.36 -8.48
N THR A 29 0.82 6.17 -8.46
CA THR A 29 1.70 6.35 -9.64
C THR A 29 2.34 5.02 -10.06
N SER A 30 2.90 4.28 -9.10
CA SER A 30 3.47 2.94 -9.36
C SER A 30 2.40 1.95 -9.82
N ILE A 31 1.22 1.96 -9.20
CA ILE A 31 0.09 1.13 -9.59
C ILE A 31 -0.34 1.40 -11.03
N ASN A 32 -0.41 2.66 -11.45
CA ASN A 32 -0.77 3.02 -12.82
C ASN A 32 0.28 2.53 -13.81
N THR A 33 1.56 2.69 -13.50
CA THR A 33 2.64 2.12 -14.32
C THR A 33 2.50 0.59 -14.50
N TYR A 34 2.12 -0.13 -13.44
CA TYR A 34 1.90 -1.59 -13.56
C TYR A 34 0.67 -1.92 -14.40
N ARG A 35 -0.41 -1.13 -14.33
CA ARG A 35 -1.57 -1.30 -15.22
C ARG A 35 -1.22 -1.13 -16.69
N GLU A 36 -0.35 -0.17 -17.01
CA GLU A 36 0.14 0.04 -18.37
C GLU A 36 0.89 -1.16 -18.95
N THR A 37 1.46 -2.02 -18.08
CA THR A 37 2.06 -3.30 -18.49
C THR A 37 1.05 -4.44 -18.62
N GLY A 38 -0.25 -4.18 -18.44
CA GLY A 38 -1.32 -5.18 -18.50
C GLY A 38 -1.57 -5.92 -17.18
N ALA A 39 -0.96 -5.50 -16.07
CA ALA A 39 -1.22 -6.10 -14.76
C ALA A 39 -2.50 -5.55 -14.12
N GLY A 40 -3.09 -6.33 -13.19
CA GLY A 40 -4.34 -5.99 -12.48
C GLY A 40 -5.51 -6.87 -12.92
N PRO A 41 -6.67 -6.76 -12.24
CA PRO A 41 -6.87 -5.95 -11.05
C PRO A 41 -5.98 -6.38 -9.87
N PHE A 42 -5.59 -5.41 -9.03
CA PHE A 42 -4.72 -5.68 -7.87
C PHE A 42 -5.54 -5.99 -6.62
N SER A 43 -5.06 -6.93 -5.81
CA SER A 43 -5.75 -7.47 -4.64
C SER A 43 -4.91 -7.35 -3.37
N ALA A 44 -5.44 -6.68 -2.35
CA ALA A 44 -4.78 -6.61 -1.04
C ALA A 44 -4.69 -7.99 -0.36
N SER A 45 -5.68 -8.86 -0.54
CA SER A 45 -5.64 -10.22 0.03
C SER A 45 -4.57 -11.09 -0.64
N ALA A 46 -4.38 -10.94 -1.97
CA ALA A 46 -3.26 -11.60 -2.67
C ALA A 46 -1.92 -11.06 -2.17
N GLY A 47 -1.81 -9.74 -1.99
CA GLY A 47 -0.64 -9.09 -1.41
C GLY A 47 -0.32 -9.60 0.00
N GLN A 48 -1.33 -9.72 0.87
CA GLN A 48 -1.19 -10.26 2.22
C GLN A 48 -0.71 -11.72 2.21
N THR A 49 -1.31 -12.55 1.37
CA THR A 49 -0.91 -13.95 1.22
C THR A 49 0.55 -14.05 0.77
N ALA A 50 0.95 -13.28 -0.24
CA ALA A 50 2.32 -13.26 -0.72
C ALA A 50 3.31 -12.67 0.30
N TRP A 51 2.88 -11.74 1.16
CA TRP A 51 3.69 -11.11 2.21
C TRP A 51 4.17 -12.10 3.26
N THR A 52 3.31 -13.02 3.64
CA THR A 52 3.58 -14.04 4.67
C THR A 52 4.12 -15.34 4.09
N LYS A 53 4.04 -15.52 2.78
CA LYS A 53 4.52 -16.73 2.11
C LYS A 53 6.02 -16.89 2.29
N GLU A 54 6.43 -18.07 2.70
CA GLU A 54 7.82 -18.43 2.84
C GLU A 54 8.43 -18.94 1.53
N TYR A 55 9.60 -18.44 1.22
CA TYR A 55 10.40 -18.82 0.06
C TYR A 55 11.75 -19.39 0.50
N PRO A 56 12.29 -20.39 -0.19
CA PRO A 56 13.65 -20.88 0.08
C PRO A 56 14.65 -19.73 0.00
N ALA A 57 15.52 -19.63 1.00
CA ALA A 57 16.56 -18.61 0.94
C ALA A 57 17.53 -18.91 -0.22
N PRO A 58 17.93 -17.91 -1.03
CA PRO A 58 18.86 -18.11 -2.14
C PRO A 58 20.20 -18.74 -1.74
N THR A 59 20.57 -18.65 -0.48
CA THR A 59 21.80 -19.25 0.09
C THR A 59 21.59 -20.69 0.57
N GLY A 60 20.42 -21.29 0.36
CA GLY A 60 20.10 -22.68 0.72
C GLY A 60 19.84 -22.92 2.23
N ALA A 61 19.95 -21.90 3.09
CA ALA A 61 19.72 -22.04 4.52
C ALA A 61 18.41 -21.35 4.95
N GLY A 62 17.37 -22.14 5.23
CA GLY A 62 16.08 -21.68 5.76
C GLY A 62 15.17 -21.03 4.73
N THR A 63 14.14 -20.34 5.22
CA THR A 63 13.13 -19.66 4.43
C THR A 63 13.14 -18.15 4.71
N ARG A 64 12.51 -17.39 3.84
CA ARG A 64 12.32 -15.94 3.94
C ARG A 64 10.93 -15.53 3.48
N SER A 65 10.40 -14.51 4.13
CA SER A 65 9.16 -13.83 3.73
C SER A 65 9.33 -12.33 3.87
N CYS A 66 8.43 -11.52 3.32
CA CYS A 66 8.42 -10.08 3.59
C CYS A 66 8.19 -9.82 5.08
N SER A 67 7.31 -10.62 5.70
CA SER A 67 7.00 -10.54 7.13
C SER A 67 8.19 -10.87 8.04
N SER A 68 9.22 -11.58 7.56
CA SER A 68 10.43 -11.87 8.36
C SER A 68 11.17 -10.61 8.83
N CYS A 69 11.07 -9.52 8.05
CA CYS A 69 11.69 -8.23 8.39
C CYS A 69 10.65 -7.18 8.79
N HIS A 70 9.49 -7.16 8.12
CA HIS A 70 8.48 -6.11 8.26
C HIS A 70 7.36 -6.47 9.23
N GLY A 71 7.29 -7.74 9.69
CA GLY A 71 6.17 -8.21 10.49
C GLY A 71 4.89 -8.39 9.69
N THR A 72 3.82 -8.74 10.41
CA THR A 72 2.46 -8.88 9.88
C THR A 72 1.57 -7.70 10.25
N ASN A 73 1.91 -6.98 11.31
CA ASN A 73 1.31 -5.68 11.64
C ASN A 73 2.14 -4.57 10.99
N LEU A 74 1.68 -4.05 9.86
CA LEU A 74 2.43 -3.06 9.08
C LEU A 74 2.42 -1.65 9.69
N SER A 75 1.62 -1.42 10.72
CA SER A 75 1.63 -0.18 11.51
C SER A 75 2.74 -0.15 12.55
N GLU A 76 3.42 -1.28 12.78
CA GLU A 76 4.55 -1.38 13.68
C GLU A 76 5.89 -1.36 12.91
N PRO A 77 6.98 -0.93 13.57
CA PRO A 77 8.30 -0.99 12.97
C PRO A 77 8.78 -2.42 12.81
N GLY A 78 9.48 -2.68 11.71
CA GLY A 78 10.15 -3.92 11.45
C GLY A 78 11.62 -3.93 11.90
N LYS A 79 12.30 -5.05 11.67
CA LYS A 79 13.71 -5.21 11.96
C LYS A 79 14.37 -6.15 10.95
N HIS A 80 15.44 -5.68 10.31
CA HIS A 80 16.17 -6.50 9.35
C HIS A 80 16.78 -7.72 10.01
N ILE A 81 16.46 -8.93 9.54
CA ILE A 81 16.82 -10.19 10.25
C ILE A 81 18.33 -10.40 10.44
N LYS A 82 19.17 -9.95 9.49
CA LYS A 82 20.63 -10.10 9.58
C LYS A 82 21.29 -8.95 10.32
N THR A 83 21.03 -7.71 9.88
CA THR A 83 21.73 -6.53 10.38
C THR A 83 21.12 -5.94 11.63
N ARG A 84 19.92 -6.38 12.00
CA ARG A 84 19.10 -5.87 13.11
C ARG A 84 18.73 -4.38 12.99
N LYS A 85 18.97 -3.77 11.84
CA LYS A 85 18.59 -2.38 11.59
C LYS A 85 17.08 -2.22 11.67
N HIS A 86 16.67 -1.13 12.29
CA HIS A 86 15.27 -0.68 12.36
C HIS A 86 14.73 -0.41 10.97
N ILE A 87 13.46 -0.77 10.74
CA ILE A 87 12.70 -0.49 9.52
C ILE A 87 11.44 0.23 9.95
N GLU A 88 11.23 1.42 9.40
CA GLU A 88 10.02 2.20 9.67
C GLU A 88 8.74 1.45 9.26
N PRO A 89 7.60 1.73 9.91
CA PRO A 89 6.32 1.14 9.56
C PRO A 89 6.01 1.20 8.07
N MET A 90 5.36 0.16 7.56
CA MET A 90 4.99 0.06 6.15
C MET A 90 3.62 0.69 5.86
N SER A 91 2.68 0.61 6.81
CA SER A 91 1.31 1.10 6.64
C SER A 91 1.25 2.58 6.24
N GLY A 92 0.44 2.89 5.24
CA GLY A 92 0.18 4.26 4.81
C GLY A 92 -0.51 5.12 5.89
N SER A 93 -1.23 4.52 6.83
CA SER A 93 -1.87 5.21 7.95
C SER A 93 -0.86 5.80 8.94
N VAL A 94 0.32 5.17 9.08
CA VAL A 94 1.40 5.60 9.99
C VAL A 94 2.52 6.31 9.25
N ASN A 95 2.78 5.93 7.99
CA ASN A 95 3.84 6.47 7.17
C ASN A 95 3.32 6.85 5.77
N PRO A 96 2.54 7.94 5.65
CA PRO A 96 1.80 8.29 4.44
C PRO A 96 2.68 8.65 3.23
N THR A 97 3.97 8.92 3.44
CA THR A 97 4.89 9.29 2.36
C THR A 97 5.65 8.09 1.78
N ARG A 98 5.48 6.90 2.36
CA ARG A 98 6.33 5.74 2.08
C ARG A 98 6.33 5.28 0.62
N LEU A 99 5.21 5.36 -0.05
CA LEU A 99 5.03 4.89 -1.43
C LEU A 99 4.91 6.03 -2.46
N ASN A 100 5.22 7.29 -2.07
CA ASN A 100 4.99 8.46 -2.92
C ASN A 100 6.07 8.67 -3.99
N ASP A 101 7.20 7.99 -3.89
CA ASP A 101 8.31 8.09 -4.82
C ASP A 101 8.42 6.78 -5.64
N PRO A 102 7.95 6.76 -6.91
CA PRO A 102 7.94 5.56 -7.73
C PRO A 102 9.33 4.97 -7.98
N GLU A 103 10.35 5.78 -8.11
CA GLU A 103 11.73 5.29 -8.32
C GLU A 103 12.24 4.57 -7.07
N LYS A 104 11.93 5.10 -5.88
CA LYS A 104 12.23 4.43 -4.61
C LYS A 104 11.44 3.13 -4.47
N VAL A 105 10.14 3.13 -4.82
CA VAL A 105 9.29 1.93 -4.79
C VAL A 105 9.92 0.84 -5.66
N GLU A 106 10.27 1.14 -6.92
CA GLU A 106 10.92 0.20 -7.83
C GLU A 106 12.28 -0.29 -7.32
N LYS A 107 13.12 0.60 -6.81
CA LYS A 107 14.41 0.26 -6.22
C LYS A 107 14.25 -0.74 -5.08
N TRP A 108 13.29 -0.51 -4.18
CA TRP A 108 13.06 -1.39 -3.03
C TRP A 108 12.43 -2.71 -3.42
N PHE A 109 11.47 -2.74 -4.36
CA PHE A 109 10.94 -4.00 -4.89
C PHE A 109 12.03 -4.84 -5.54
N ARG A 110 12.84 -4.27 -6.42
CA ARG A 110 13.95 -5.00 -7.06
C ARG A 110 14.87 -5.64 -6.03
N ARG A 111 15.26 -4.89 -5.01
CA ARG A 111 16.16 -5.37 -3.98
C ARG A 111 15.51 -6.44 -3.10
N ASN A 112 14.32 -6.17 -2.60
CA ASN A 112 13.66 -7.03 -1.62
C ASN A 112 13.09 -8.29 -2.24
N CYS A 113 12.53 -8.23 -3.46
CA CYS A 113 12.06 -9.42 -4.17
C CYS A 113 13.22 -10.37 -4.49
N ARG A 114 14.34 -9.85 -5.01
CA ARG A 114 15.54 -10.68 -5.26
C ARG A 114 16.05 -11.34 -3.98
N TRP A 115 16.01 -10.61 -2.86
CA TRP A 115 16.46 -11.14 -1.59
C TRP A 115 15.51 -12.17 -0.99
N THR A 116 14.19 -11.98 -1.12
CA THR A 116 13.17 -12.84 -0.51
C THR A 116 12.77 -13.98 -1.44
N LEU A 117 12.44 -13.69 -2.71
CA LEU A 117 11.92 -14.65 -3.68
C LEU A 117 13.01 -15.29 -4.56
N GLY A 118 14.24 -14.75 -4.55
CA GLY A 118 15.30 -15.17 -5.47
C GLY A 118 15.13 -14.65 -6.91
N ARG A 119 14.10 -13.83 -7.18
CA ARG A 119 13.77 -13.24 -8.49
C ARG A 119 13.18 -11.84 -8.33
N GLU A 120 12.97 -11.17 -9.42
CA GLU A 120 12.15 -9.94 -9.40
C GLU A 120 10.66 -10.27 -9.20
N CYS A 121 9.95 -9.39 -8.52
CA CYS A 121 8.49 -9.44 -8.46
C CYS A 121 7.89 -9.02 -9.80
N THR A 122 6.83 -9.70 -10.20
CA THR A 122 6.05 -9.29 -11.37
C THR A 122 5.30 -7.97 -11.09
N PRO A 123 4.89 -7.22 -12.13
CA PRO A 123 4.04 -6.04 -11.94
C PRO A 123 2.77 -6.33 -11.15
N GLN A 124 2.15 -7.52 -11.33
CA GLN A 124 0.99 -7.97 -10.57
C GLN A 124 1.32 -8.08 -9.08
N GLU A 125 2.38 -8.80 -8.71
CA GLU A 125 2.80 -8.95 -7.31
C GLU A 125 3.12 -7.61 -6.65
N LYS A 126 3.80 -6.70 -7.36
CA LYS A 126 4.11 -5.35 -6.84
C LYS A 126 2.84 -4.56 -6.55
N GLY A 127 1.87 -4.58 -7.46
CA GLY A 127 0.59 -3.91 -7.27
C GLY A 127 -0.23 -4.50 -6.13
N ASP A 128 -0.25 -5.82 -5.98
CA ASP A 128 -0.92 -6.52 -4.87
C ASP A 128 -0.28 -6.14 -3.52
N PHE A 129 1.05 -6.07 -3.44
CA PHE A 129 1.76 -5.59 -2.26
C PHE A 129 1.41 -4.15 -1.91
N ILE A 130 1.36 -3.24 -2.88
CA ILE A 130 0.97 -1.84 -2.63
C ILE A 130 -0.45 -1.76 -2.10
N ARG A 131 -1.40 -2.53 -2.65
CA ARG A 131 -2.78 -2.59 -2.15
C ARG A 131 -2.85 -3.11 -0.72
N TYR A 132 -2.08 -4.13 -0.38
CA TYR A 132 -2.01 -4.64 0.98
C TYR A 132 -1.45 -3.59 1.96
N ILE A 133 -0.34 -2.96 1.62
CA ILE A 133 0.30 -1.92 2.46
C ILE A 133 -0.66 -0.74 2.70
N ASN A 134 -1.44 -0.34 1.70
CA ASN A 134 -2.37 0.78 1.81
C ASN A 134 -3.64 0.46 2.62
N GLN A 135 -3.99 -0.80 2.78
CA GLN A 135 -5.16 -1.23 3.55
C GLN A 135 -4.82 -1.66 4.99
N SER A 136 -3.55 -1.59 5.35
CA SER A 136 -3.06 -2.03 6.66
C SER A 136 -3.02 -0.92 7.69
#